data_6be65a2f162fc190de656d32c15a1908
#
_entry.id   6be65a2f162fc190de656d32c15a1908
#
_cell.length_a   1.000
_cell.length_b   1.000
_cell.length_c   1.000
_cell.angle_alpha   90.00
_cell.angle_beta   90.00
_cell.angle_gamma   90.00
#
_symmetry.space_group_name_H-M   'P 1'
#
loop_
_entity.id
_entity.type
_entity.pdbx_description
1 polymer ?
#
loop_
_entity_poly.entity_id
_entity_poly.type
_entity_poly.pdbx_seq_one_letter_code
_entity_poly.pdbx_strand_id
1 'polypeptide(L)'
;MTGWLDGKRALIVGAGSGIGRAVVDAFRDEGAKVAVLERDPDKCDALRHKLKKVPVIEGDATTCAANDLAVATAVDAFDGLDTVVNCVGIFDFYKGIGDIDADDLPSAFDEMFRTNVLSHLQSVKAAVPALQSETGSSIVLAESASSFYPGRGGVLYVSSKFAVRGLVSTLAHELAPQIRVNGVAPGGTLNTDLRGLSALGQHSTRLDDTPNRSRDLEARTPLNVALSAEDHAWSFVFLASDRSRGITGESIHPDGGFGLGAQS
;
A
#
# COMPACT_ATOMS: atom_id res chain seq x y z
N MET A 1 10.89 -3.62 -26.40
CA MET A 1 10.65 -4.69 -25.41
C MET A 1 9.26 -4.40 -24.82
N THR A 2 8.41 -5.41 -24.71
CA THR A 2 7.12 -5.27 -24.00
C THR A 2 7.40 -5.07 -22.50
N GLY A 3 6.58 -4.23 -21.84
CA GLY A 3 6.70 -4.00 -20.39
C GLY A 3 6.44 -5.27 -19.57
N TRP A 4 6.86 -5.28 -18.31
CA TRP A 4 6.68 -6.45 -17.43
C TRP A 4 5.22 -6.74 -17.08
N LEU A 5 4.34 -5.76 -17.25
CA LEU A 5 2.91 -5.85 -16.98
C LEU A 5 2.06 -5.67 -18.26
N ASP A 6 2.66 -5.89 -19.43
CA ASP A 6 1.96 -5.73 -20.70
C ASP A 6 0.70 -6.61 -20.74
N GLY A 7 -0.45 -5.96 -20.98
CA GLY A 7 -1.76 -6.59 -20.97
C GLY A 7 -2.37 -6.90 -19.60
N LYS A 8 -1.66 -6.76 -18.50
CA LYS A 8 -2.22 -6.97 -17.14
C LYS A 8 -3.26 -5.89 -16.80
N ARG A 9 -4.27 -6.29 -16.03
CA ARG A 9 -5.38 -5.46 -15.56
C ARG A 9 -5.28 -5.31 -14.05
N ALA A 10 -5.11 -4.10 -13.57
CA ALA A 10 -4.80 -3.84 -12.17
C ALA A 10 -5.78 -2.87 -11.51
N LEU A 11 -6.12 -3.13 -10.26
CA LEU A 11 -6.79 -2.19 -9.35
C LEU A 11 -5.79 -1.74 -8.28
N ILE A 12 -5.57 -0.43 -8.17
CA ILE A 12 -4.69 0.17 -7.16
C ILE A 12 -5.56 0.94 -6.16
N VAL A 13 -5.48 0.54 -4.90
CA VAL A 13 -6.26 1.10 -3.78
C VAL A 13 -5.37 2.05 -2.97
N GLY A 14 -5.84 3.29 -2.74
CA GLY A 14 -5.05 4.33 -2.07
C GLY A 14 -3.98 4.94 -2.98
N ALA A 15 -4.38 5.35 -4.19
CA ALA A 15 -3.46 5.76 -5.25
C ALA A 15 -3.41 7.28 -5.50
N GLY A 16 -4.00 8.09 -4.62
CA GLY A 16 -4.04 9.55 -4.79
C GLY A 16 -2.70 10.25 -4.57
N SER A 17 -1.77 9.63 -3.85
CA SER A 17 -0.46 10.20 -3.50
C SER A 17 0.58 9.12 -3.17
N GLY A 18 1.82 9.56 -2.99
CA GLY A 18 2.92 8.73 -2.47
C GLY A 18 3.11 7.43 -3.23
N ILE A 19 3.34 6.34 -2.51
CA ILE A 19 3.65 5.03 -3.09
C ILE A 19 2.56 4.53 -4.03
N GLY A 20 1.28 4.62 -3.62
CA GLY A 20 0.17 4.17 -4.47
C GLY A 20 0.12 4.92 -5.81
N ARG A 21 0.42 6.23 -5.80
CA ARG A 21 0.49 7.02 -7.03
C ARG A 21 1.68 6.60 -7.90
N ALA A 22 2.84 6.40 -7.33
CA ALA A 22 4.02 5.92 -8.05
C ALA A 22 3.79 4.52 -8.65
N VAL A 23 3.06 3.65 -7.95
CA VAL A 23 2.65 2.33 -8.46
C VAL A 23 1.74 2.48 -9.68
N VAL A 24 0.77 3.41 -9.67
CA VAL A 24 -0.09 3.67 -10.84
C VAL A 24 0.74 4.08 -12.05
N ASP A 25 1.69 5.01 -11.86
CA ASP A 25 2.52 5.50 -12.96
C ASP A 25 3.42 4.35 -13.48
N ALA A 26 4.13 3.62 -12.60
CA ALA A 26 5.00 2.50 -13.00
C ALA A 26 4.23 1.35 -13.68
N PHE A 27 3.03 0.99 -13.18
CA PHE A 27 2.23 -0.06 -13.79
C PHE A 27 1.81 0.30 -15.22
N ARG A 28 1.42 1.56 -15.45
CA ARG A 28 1.05 2.06 -16.77
C ARG A 28 2.24 2.11 -17.73
N ASP A 29 3.40 2.54 -17.25
CA ASP A 29 4.63 2.58 -18.03
C ASP A 29 5.08 1.17 -18.44
N GLU A 30 4.79 0.16 -17.60
CA GLU A 30 5.03 -1.26 -17.87
C GLU A 30 3.89 -1.96 -18.65
N GLY A 31 2.91 -1.20 -19.14
CA GLY A 31 1.88 -1.68 -20.08
C GLY A 31 0.58 -2.19 -19.43
N ALA A 32 0.40 -2.04 -18.12
CA ALA A 32 -0.85 -2.43 -17.46
C ALA A 32 -2.00 -1.46 -17.75
N LYS A 33 -3.21 -2.00 -17.81
CA LYS A 33 -4.45 -1.23 -17.64
C LYS A 33 -4.69 -1.05 -16.15
N VAL A 34 -4.94 0.18 -15.69
CA VAL A 34 -5.04 0.49 -14.26
C VAL A 34 -6.37 1.17 -13.96
N ALA A 35 -7.07 0.69 -12.93
CA ALA A 35 -8.17 1.38 -12.25
C ALA A 35 -7.72 1.79 -10.83
N VAL A 36 -8.35 2.79 -10.25
CA VAL A 36 -7.95 3.38 -8.98
C VAL A 36 -9.15 3.51 -8.05
N LEU A 37 -8.97 3.13 -6.77
CA LEU A 37 -9.86 3.51 -5.67
C LEU A 37 -9.15 4.52 -4.77
N GLU A 38 -9.73 5.71 -4.59
CA GLU A 38 -9.21 6.78 -3.75
C GLU A 38 -10.35 7.46 -3.00
N ARG A 39 -10.12 7.85 -1.74
CA ARG A 39 -11.17 8.46 -0.91
C ARG A 39 -11.24 9.99 -0.99
N ASP A 40 -10.12 10.63 -1.31
CA ASP A 40 -9.99 12.08 -1.31
C ASP A 40 -10.51 12.65 -2.64
N PRO A 41 -11.59 13.46 -2.64
CA PRO A 41 -12.18 13.99 -3.88
C PRO A 41 -11.20 14.83 -4.70
N ASP A 42 -10.38 15.67 -4.06
CA ASP A 42 -9.41 16.53 -4.75
C ASP A 42 -8.34 15.69 -5.45
N LYS A 43 -7.89 14.59 -4.81
CA LYS A 43 -6.96 13.64 -5.42
C LYS A 43 -7.61 12.85 -6.54
N CYS A 44 -8.88 12.47 -6.41
CA CYS A 44 -9.63 11.84 -7.49
C CYS A 44 -9.72 12.74 -8.71
N ASP A 45 -10.01 14.02 -8.54
CA ASP A 45 -10.08 14.98 -9.64
C ASP A 45 -8.71 15.23 -10.28
N ALA A 46 -7.66 15.33 -9.48
CA ALA A 46 -6.28 15.41 -9.98
C ALA A 46 -5.89 14.17 -10.80
N LEU A 47 -6.28 12.98 -10.35
CA LEU A 47 -6.08 11.71 -11.07
C LEU A 47 -6.84 11.70 -12.40
N ARG A 48 -8.13 12.04 -12.42
CA ARG A 48 -8.95 12.11 -13.63
C ARG A 48 -8.40 13.09 -14.65
N HIS A 49 -7.89 14.24 -14.17
CA HIS A 49 -7.29 15.25 -15.04
C HIS A 49 -5.96 14.77 -15.65
N LYS A 50 -5.08 14.18 -14.85
CA LYS A 50 -3.73 13.77 -15.26
C LYS A 50 -3.71 12.45 -16.03
N LEU A 51 -4.57 11.49 -15.63
CA LEU A 51 -4.60 10.13 -16.15
C LEU A 51 -5.85 9.88 -17.00
N LYS A 52 -5.91 10.50 -18.16
CA LYS A 52 -7.02 10.28 -19.10
C LYS A 52 -7.19 8.79 -19.38
N LYS A 53 -8.45 8.30 -19.34
CA LYS A 53 -8.86 6.90 -19.57
C LYS A 53 -8.56 5.94 -18.42
N VAL A 54 -8.09 6.41 -17.25
CA VAL A 54 -8.01 5.58 -16.04
C VAL A 54 -9.33 5.68 -15.30
N PRO A 55 -10.04 4.57 -15.03
CA PRO A 55 -11.20 4.58 -14.14
C PRO A 55 -10.75 5.00 -12.74
N VAL A 56 -11.32 6.09 -12.21
CA VAL A 56 -11.05 6.61 -10.86
C VAL A 56 -12.33 6.54 -10.07
N ILE A 57 -12.39 5.64 -9.11
CA ILE A 57 -13.50 5.41 -8.21
C ILE A 57 -13.21 6.18 -6.92
N GLU A 58 -14.14 7.10 -6.59
CA GLU A 58 -14.10 7.80 -5.32
C GLU A 58 -14.82 6.96 -4.25
N GLY A 59 -14.12 6.63 -3.17
CA GLY A 59 -14.68 5.82 -2.11
C GLY A 59 -13.69 5.46 -1.01
N ASP A 60 -14.23 5.13 0.16
CA ASP A 60 -13.45 4.71 1.32
C ASP A 60 -13.17 3.21 1.26
N ALA A 61 -11.90 2.85 1.13
CA ALA A 61 -11.42 1.46 1.07
C ALA A 61 -11.74 0.64 2.33
N THR A 62 -12.17 1.26 3.42
CA THR A 62 -12.62 0.54 4.63
C THR A 62 -14.04 0.02 4.50
N THR A 63 -14.75 0.33 3.42
CA THR A 63 -16.15 -0.07 3.18
C THR A 63 -16.25 -1.15 2.10
N CYS A 64 -17.16 -2.11 2.29
CA CYS A 64 -17.46 -3.15 1.30
C CYS A 64 -17.92 -2.50 -0.03
N ALA A 65 -18.90 -1.60 0.04
CA ALA A 65 -19.51 -0.99 -1.15
C ALA A 65 -18.49 -0.29 -2.08
N ALA A 66 -17.51 0.44 -1.51
CA ALA A 66 -16.51 1.11 -2.32
C ALA A 66 -15.57 0.12 -3.02
N ASN A 67 -15.17 -0.96 -2.34
CA ASN A 67 -14.32 -2.00 -2.92
C ASN A 67 -15.08 -2.81 -3.99
N ASP A 68 -16.33 -3.17 -3.74
CA ASP A 68 -17.17 -3.89 -4.71
C ASP A 68 -17.36 -3.04 -5.98
N LEU A 69 -17.66 -1.75 -5.82
CA LEU A 69 -17.77 -0.82 -6.95
C LEU A 69 -16.45 -0.69 -7.73
N ALA A 70 -15.31 -0.60 -7.02
CA ALA A 70 -14.00 -0.47 -7.65
C ALA A 70 -13.64 -1.71 -8.47
N VAL A 71 -13.88 -2.90 -7.92
CA VAL A 71 -13.65 -4.17 -8.62
C VAL A 71 -14.58 -4.29 -9.83
N ALA A 72 -15.88 -4.06 -9.65
CA ALA A 72 -16.84 -4.12 -10.76
C ALA A 72 -16.47 -3.16 -11.89
N THR A 73 -16.10 -1.91 -11.54
CA THR A 73 -15.68 -0.92 -12.53
C THR A 73 -14.40 -1.34 -13.28
N ALA A 74 -13.42 -1.95 -12.59
CA ALA A 74 -12.20 -2.43 -13.21
C ALA A 74 -12.50 -3.60 -14.16
N VAL A 75 -13.32 -4.56 -13.74
CA VAL A 75 -13.74 -5.72 -14.54
C VAL A 75 -14.49 -5.26 -15.78
N ASP A 76 -15.45 -4.35 -15.66
CA ASP A 76 -16.23 -3.82 -16.79
C ASP A 76 -15.35 -3.06 -17.78
N ALA A 77 -14.38 -2.28 -17.29
CA ALA A 77 -13.51 -1.48 -18.16
C ALA A 77 -12.45 -2.31 -18.90
N PHE A 78 -12.02 -3.44 -18.36
CA PHE A 78 -10.86 -4.18 -18.84
C PHE A 78 -11.16 -5.62 -19.28
N ASP A 79 -12.39 -6.10 -19.07
CA ASP A 79 -12.79 -7.48 -19.30
C ASP A 79 -12.02 -8.46 -18.39
N GLY A 80 -11.94 -8.13 -17.07
CA GLY A 80 -11.34 -8.95 -16.02
C GLY A 80 -10.36 -8.18 -15.13
N LEU A 81 -9.74 -8.91 -14.19
CA LEU A 81 -8.80 -8.34 -13.19
C LEU A 81 -7.69 -9.36 -12.90
N ASP A 82 -6.42 -8.95 -13.03
CA ASP A 82 -5.25 -9.82 -12.79
C ASP A 82 -4.52 -9.49 -11.49
N THR A 83 -4.58 -8.22 -11.06
CA THR A 83 -3.79 -7.77 -9.92
C THR A 83 -4.54 -6.75 -9.07
N VAL A 84 -4.44 -6.90 -7.76
CA VAL A 84 -4.84 -5.86 -6.78
C VAL A 84 -3.63 -5.44 -5.97
N VAL A 85 -3.43 -4.12 -5.88
CA VAL A 85 -2.44 -3.51 -4.99
C VAL A 85 -3.17 -2.63 -3.98
N ASN A 86 -2.89 -2.79 -2.69
CA ASN A 86 -3.41 -1.89 -1.67
C ASN A 86 -2.27 -1.15 -0.97
N CYS A 87 -2.28 0.19 -1.10
CA CYS A 87 -1.31 1.12 -0.52
C CYS A 87 -1.91 2.03 0.58
N VAL A 88 -3.10 1.71 1.08
CA VAL A 88 -3.78 2.52 2.10
C VAL A 88 -3.02 2.45 3.43
N GLY A 89 -2.88 3.60 4.09
CA GLY A 89 -2.33 3.66 5.43
C GLY A 89 -2.33 5.06 6.02
N ILE A 90 -2.35 5.11 7.36
CA ILE A 90 -2.14 6.28 8.21
C ILE A 90 -1.06 5.97 9.24
N PHE A 91 -0.54 6.99 9.92
CA PHE A 91 0.64 6.88 10.79
C PHE A 91 0.39 7.54 12.15
N ASP A 92 0.96 7.02 13.23
CA ASP A 92 0.74 7.52 14.59
C ASP A 92 1.81 8.48 15.13
N PHE A 93 2.70 8.94 14.25
CA PHE A 93 3.79 9.86 14.60
C PHE A 93 4.60 9.42 15.82
N TYR A 94 4.92 8.13 15.88
CA TYR A 94 5.73 7.51 16.95
C TYR A 94 5.11 7.60 18.33
N LYS A 95 3.78 7.74 18.48
CA LYS A 95 3.10 7.75 19.77
C LYS A 95 3.30 6.42 20.50
N GLY A 96 3.99 6.48 21.62
CA GLY A 96 4.11 5.35 22.55
C GLY A 96 2.82 5.15 23.35
N ILE A 97 2.71 4.02 24.05
CA ILE A 97 1.51 3.71 24.86
C ILE A 97 1.27 4.75 25.96
N GLY A 98 2.33 5.35 26.50
CA GLY A 98 2.25 6.40 27.51
C GLY A 98 1.91 7.79 26.96
N ASP A 99 1.90 7.98 25.62
CA ASP A 99 1.64 9.25 24.96
C ASP A 99 0.19 9.34 24.44
N ILE A 100 -0.62 8.31 24.63
CA ILE A 100 -2.02 8.24 24.22
C ILE A 100 -2.87 8.24 25.49
N ASP A 101 -3.80 9.19 25.59
CA ASP A 101 -4.74 9.25 26.69
C ASP A 101 -5.64 8.00 26.69
N ALA A 102 -5.96 7.48 27.87
CA ALA A 102 -6.76 6.26 28.01
C ALA A 102 -8.13 6.35 27.32
N ASP A 103 -8.73 7.53 27.35
CA ASP A 103 -10.05 7.79 26.73
C ASP A 103 -9.95 7.85 25.18
N ASP A 104 -8.80 8.24 24.64
CA ASP A 104 -8.57 8.32 23.20
C ASP A 104 -8.11 6.98 22.58
N LEU A 105 -7.54 6.09 23.39
CA LEU A 105 -6.96 4.84 22.92
C LEU A 105 -7.94 3.95 22.13
N PRO A 106 -9.21 3.75 22.54
CA PRO A 106 -10.14 2.94 21.76
C PRO A 106 -10.43 3.52 20.38
N SER A 107 -10.66 4.83 20.26
CA SER A 107 -10.93 5.50 18.98
C SER A 107 -9.70 5.53 18.07
N ALA A 108 -8.52 5.77 18.62
CA ALA A 108 -7.26 5.72 17.88
C ALA A 108 -6.93 4.31 17.38
N PHE A 109 -7.19 3.28 18.18
CA PHE A 109 -7.05 1.88 17.77
C PHE A 109 -8.01 1.54 16.63
N ASP A 110 -9.30 1.89 16.77
CA ASP A 110 -10.30 1.59 15.74
C ASP A 110 -9.94 2.29 14.42
N GLU A 111 -9.60 3.57 14.43
CA GLU A 111 -9.19 4.31 13.23
C GLU A 111 -7.95 3.69 12.57
N MET A 112 -6.90 3.37 13.36
CA MET A 112 -5.66 2.78 12.85
C MET A 112 -5.91 1.42 12.20
N PHE A 113 -6.56 0.50 12.92
CA PHE A 113 -6.77 -0.85 12.42
C PHE A 113 -7.82 -0.90 11.30
N ARG A 114 -8.85 -0.07 11.37
CA ARG A 114 -9.81 0.06 10.29
C ARG A 114 -9.13 0.53 9.00
N THR A 115 -8.28 1.55 9.09
CA THR A 115 -7.58 2.10 7.92
C THR A 115 -6.46 1.18 7.43
N ASN A 116 -5.57 0.74 8.33
CA ASN A 116 -4.35 0.02 7.93
C ASN A 116 -4.54 -1.50 7.74
N VAL A 117 -5.62 -2.09 8.28
CA VAL A 117 -5.82 -3.55 8.24
C VAL A 117 -7.13 -3.90 7.53
N LEU A 118 -8.28 -3.33 7.96
CA LEU A 118 -9.57 -3.66 7.38
C LEU A 118 -9.65 -3.26 5.91
N SER A 119 -9.05 -2.14 5.48
CA SER A 119 -9.00 -1.75 4.06
C SER A 119 -8.36 -2.81 3.18
N HIS A 120 -7.28 -3.45 3.67
CA HIS A 120 -6.62 -4.56 2.96
C HIS A 120 -7.55 -5.79 2.86
N LEU A 121 -8.21 -6.16 3.94
CA LEU A 121 -9.17 -7.26 3.93
C LEU A 121 -10.36 -7.00 2.99
N GLN A 122 -10.90 -5.77 3.00
CA GLN A 122 -12.03 -5.41 2.14
C GLN A 122 -11.65 -5.46 0.65
N SER A 123 -10.50 -4.92 0.27
CA SER A 123 -10.05 -4.95 -1.12
C SER A 123 -9.77 -6.38 -1.61
N VAL A 124 -9.16 -7.21 -0.78
CA VAL A 124 -8.94 -8.63 -1.09
C VAL A 124 -10.27 -9.36 -1.23
N LYS A 125 -11.18 -9.22 -0.23
CA LYS A 125 -12.48 -9.90 -0.22
C LYS A 125 -13.31 -9.60 -1.47
N ALA A 126 -13.35 -8.34 -1.90
CA ALA A 126 -14.07 -7.92 -3.10
C ALA A 126 -13.43 -8.50 -4.39
N ALA A 127 -12.09 -8.55 -4.45
CA ALA A 127 -11.36 -8.90 -5.67
C ALA A 127 -11.22 -10.42 -5.90
N VAL A 128 -11.23 -11.24 -4.85
CA VAL A 128 -10.99 -12.69 -4.96
C VAL A 128 -11.82 -13.37 -6.05
N PRO A 129 -13.16 -13.14 -6.19
CA PRO A 129 -13.94 -13.80 -7.24
C PRO A 129 -13.44 -13.48 -8.66
N ALA A 130 -13.06 -12.23 -8.92
CA ALA A 130 -12.54 -11.81 -10.23
C ALA A 130 -11.13 -12.38 -10.48
N LEU A 131 -10.26 -12.34 -9.48
CA LEU A 131 -8.89 -12.86 -9.57
C LEU A 131 -8.84 -14.39 -9.76
N GLN A 132 -9.75 -15.13 -9.15
CA GLN A 132 -9.82 -16.59 -9.27
C GLN A 132 -10.27 -17.06 -10.66
N SER A 133 -10.95 -16.20 -11.42
CA SER A 133 -11.38 -16.53 -12.80
C SER A 133 -10.23 -16.43 -13.81
N GLU A 134 -9.09 -15.87 -13.40
CA GLU A 134 -7.94 -15.62 -14.25
C GLU A 134 -6.75 -16.51 -13.87
N THR A 135 -5.78 -16.60 -14.75
CA THR A 135 -4.52 -17.34 -14.49
C THR A 135 -3.39 -16.38 -14.17
N GLY A 136 -2.56 -16.72 -13.16
CA GLY A 136 -1.40 -15.92 -12.80
C GLY A 136 -1.74 -14.65 -12.03
N SER A 137 -2.89 -14.63 -11.36
CA SER A 137 -3.35 -13.50 -10.55
C SER A 137 -2.47 -13.23 -9.33
N SER A 138 -2.43 -11.97 -8.90
CA SER A 138 -1.62 -11.55 -7.77
C SER A 138 -2.29 -10.49 -6.92
N ILE A 139 -1.98 -10.52 -5.62
CA ILE A 139 -2.31 -9.48 -4.65
C ILE A 139 -1.00 -8.98 -4.06
N VAL A 140 -0.80 -7.65 -4.01
CA VAL A 140 0.37 -7.05 -3.39
C VAL A 140 -0.07 -6.04 -2.34
N LEU A 141 0.28 -6.29 -1.09
CA LEU A 141 -0.10 -5.46 0.05
C LEU A 141 1.06 -4.57 0.50
N ALA A 142 0.80 -3.27 0.69
CA ALA A 142 1.78 -2.36 1.23
C ALA A 142 1.93 -2.57 2.74
N GLU A 143 3.00 -3.23 3.11
CA GLU A 143 3.52 -3.36 4.46
C GLU A 143 4.33 -2.12 4.88
N SER A 144 5.33 -2.30 5.69
CA SER A 144 6.32 -1.31 6.12
C SER A 144 7.53 -2.05 6.72
N ALA A 145 8.68 -1.41 6.79
CA ALA A 145 9.76 -1.85 7.68
C ALA A 145 9.23 -2.05 9.12
N SER A 146 8.18 -1.32 9.51
CA SER A 146 7.45 -1.51 10.78
C SER A 146 6.70 -2.83 10.90
N SER A 147 6.52 -3.58 9.82
CA SER A 147 5.96 -4.95 9.86
C SER A 147 6.95 -5.99 10.38
N PHE A 148 8.23 -5.62 10.53
CA PHE A 148 9.33 -6.51 10.88
C PHE A 148 10.14 -6.00 12.08
N TYR A 149 10.25 -4.67 12.24
CA TYR A 149 11.13 -4.07 13.23
C TYR A 149 10.36 -3.06 14.09
N PRO A 150 10.44 -3.16 15.43
CA PRO A 150 9.90 -2.14 16.32
C PRO A 150 10.70 -0.82 16.22
N GLY A 151 10.14 0.27 16.75
CA GLY A 151 10.82 1.58 16.77
C GLY A 151 10.78 2.33 15.42
N ARG A 152 9.97 1.86 14.47
CA ARG A 152 9.79 2.49 13.14
C ARG A 152 8.41 3.15 13.00
N GLY A 153 7.72 3.35 14.09
CA GLY A 153 6.42 3.96 14.29
C GLY A 153 6.05 3.85 15.75
N GLY A 154 4.90 4.36 16.14
CA GLY A 154 4.34 4.18 17.47
C GLY A 154 3.63 2.83 17.63
N VAL A 155 3.04 2.63 18.80
CA VAL A 155 2.50 1.32 19.20
C VAL A 155 1.36 0.85 18.30
N LEU A 156 0.47 1.74 17.86
CA LEU A 156 -0.68 1.38 17.02
C LEU A 156 -0.24 1.11 15.59
N TYR A 157 0.62 1.95 15.03
CA TYR A 157 1.11 1.79 13.67
C TYR A 157 1.90 0.48 13.49
N VAL A 158 2.89 0.25 14.34
CA VAL A 158 3.71 -0.96 14.30
C VAL A 158 2.82 -2.20 14.41
N SER A 159 1.91 -2.24 15.39
CA SER A 159 0.98 -3.37 15.55
C SER A 159 0.11 -3.60 14.33
N SER A 160 -0.42 -2.53 13.71
CA SER A 160 -1.22 -2.62 12.49
C SER A 160 -0.42 -3.18 11.31
N LYS A 161 0.85 -2.79 11.17
CA LYS A 161 1.71 -3.25 10.08
C LYS A 161 2.19 -4.70 10.28
N PHE A 162 2.40 -5.15 11.53
CA PHE A 162 2.58 -6.58 11.82
C PHE A 162 1.33 -7.40 11.45
N ALA A 163 0.12 -6.85 11.69
CA ALA A 163 -1.11 -7.49 11.26
C ALA A 163 -1.16 -7.65 9.73
N VAL A 164 -0.78 -6.62 8.94
CA VAL A 164 -0.73 -6.73 7.46
C VAL A 164 0.23 -7.83 7.00
N ARG A 165 1.41 -7.97 7.64
CA ARG A 165 2.33 -9.08 7.38
C ARG A 165 1.66 -10.43 7.64
N GLY A 166 0.91 -10.54 8.74
CA GLY A 166 0.10 -11.74 9.04
C GLY A 166 -0.93 -12.03 7.94
N LEU A 167 -1.58 -10.99 7.37
CA LEU A 167 -2.48 -11.13 6.24
C LEU A 167 -1.77 -11.67 5.00
N VAL A 168 -0.58 -11.15 4.65
CA VAL A 168 0.20 -11.64 3.51
C VAL A 168 0.43 -13.14 3.62
N SER A 169 0.94 -13.63 4.75
CA SER A 169 1.23 -15.05 4.95
C SER A 169 -0.02 -15.92 4.93
N THR A 170 -1.09 -15.48 5.62
CA THR A 170 -2.34 -16.27 5.73
C THR A 170 -3.08 -16.33 4.41
N LEU A 171 -3.24 -15.19 3.72
CA LEU A 171 -3.92 -15.13 2.43
C LEU A 171 -3.13 -15.86 1.33
N ALA A 172 -1.80 -15.84 1.36
CA ALA A 172 -0.97 -16.61 0.46
C ALA A 172 -1.23 -18.11 0.58
N HIS A 173 -1.37 -18.60 1.82
CA HIS A 173 -1.70 -20.01 2.08
C HIS A 173 -3.15 -20.35 1.63
N GLU A 174 -4.11 -19.47 1.96
CA GLU A 174 -5.53 -19.69 1.68
C GLU A 174 -5.86 -19.65 0.18
N LEU A 175 -5.24 -18.72 -0.58
CA LEU A 175 -5.60 -18.44 -1.96
C LEU A 175 -4.74 -19.18 -3.00
N ALA A 176 -3.70 -19.88 -2.56
CA ALA A 176 -2.90 -20.73 -3.44
C ALA A 176 -3.75 -21.96 -3.90
N PRO A 177 -3.51 -22.49 -5.10
CA PRO A 177 -2.53 -22.06 -6.10
C PRO A 177 -3.02 -20.96 -7.07
N GLN A 178 -4.26 -20.49 -6.95
CA GLN A 178 -4.91 -19.62 -7.93
C GLN A 178 -4.35 -18.19 -7.90
N ILE A 179 -4.10 -17.66 -6.70
CA ILE A 179 -3.68 -16.27 -6.50
C ILE A 179 -2.42 -16.25 -5.63
N ARG A 180 -1.39 -15.54 -6.09
CA ARG A 180 -0.21 -15.22 -5.28
C ARG A 180 -0.50 -14.00 -4.41
N VAL A 181 -0.08 -14.03 -3.14
CA VAL A 181 -0.20 -12.88 -2.24
C VAL A 181 1.17 -12.57 -1.66
N ASN A 182 1.64 -11.34 -1.85
CA ASN A 182 2.95 -10.91 -1.37
C ASN A 182 2.88 -9.49 -0.77
N GLY A 183 3.89 -9.14 -0.01
CA GLY A 183 4.05 -7.84 0.61
C GLY A 183 5.19 -7.02 0.00
N VAL A 184 5.05 -5.70 0.06
CA VAL A 184 6.17 -4.78 -0.08
C VAL A 184 6.29 -4.02 1.23
N ALA A 185 7.47 -4.04 1.83
CA ALA A 185 7.78 -3.42 3.11
C ALA A 185 8.71 -2.19 2.93
N PRO A 186 8.18 -1.03 2.52
CA PRO A 186 8.97 0.18 2.33
C PRO A 186 9.65 0.63 3.61
N GLY A 187 10.84 1.22 3.47
CA GLY A 187 11.48 2.02 4.49
C GLY A 187 10.87 3.42 4.62
N GLY A 188 11.63 4.34 5.19
CA GLY A 188 11.25 5.75 5.21
C GLY A 188 11.19 6.32 3.80
N THR A 189 10.08 6.96 3.45
CA THR A 189 9.79 7.41 2.08
C THR A 189 9.59 8.91 2.05
N LEU A 190 10.20 9.58 1.09
CA LEU A 190 10.00 11.01 0.78
C LEU A 190 8.83 11.20 -0.19
N ASN A 191 8.34 12.43 -0.26
CA ASN A 191 7.29 12.86 -1.18
C ASN A 191 5.98 12.08 -1.02
N THR A 192 5.63 11.76 0.24
CA THR A 192 4.38 11.08 0.58
C THR A 192 3.39 12.01 1.27
N ASP A 193 2.09 11.70 1.19
CA ASP A 193 1.05 12.35 1.98
C ASP A 193 0.57 11.42 3.11
N LEU A 194 1.51 10.75 3.79
CA LEU A 194 1.19 9.90 4.93
C LEU A 194 0.81 10.78 6.12
N ARG A 195 -0.47 10.69 6.52
CA ARG A 195 -1.09 11.54 7.55
C ARG A 195 -1.33 10.77 8.83
N GLY A 196 -1.60 11.53 9.92
CA GLY A 196 -1.89 11.00 11.23
C GLY A 196 -3.37 10.66 11.45
N LEU A 197 -3.66 10.26 12.68
CA LEU A 197 -4.97 9.87 13.13
C LEU A 197 -5.83 11.09 13.49
N SER A 198 -7.08 11.08 13.05
CA SER A 198 -8.08 12.08 13.44
C SER A 198 -8.39 12.00 14.93
N ALA A 199 -8.47 10.78 15.47
CA ALA A 199 -8.70 10.51 16.89
C ALA A 199 -7.62 11.13 17.81
N LEU A 200 -6.41 11.38 17.27
CA LEU A 200 -5.32 12.04 18.01
C LEU A 200 -5.06 13.48 17.54
N GLY A 201 -5.98 14.09 16.78
CA GLY A 201 -5.84 15.44 16.26
C GLY A 201 -4.74 15.59 15.20
N GLN A 202 -4.26 14.51 14.59
CA GLN A 202 -3.09 14.50 13.70
C GLN A 202 -3.45 14.43 12.20
N HIS A 203 -4.74 14.46 11.82
CA HIS A 203 -5.21 14.24 10.45
C HIS A 203 -4.65 15.26 9.43
N SER A 204 -4.30 16.48 9.86
CA SER A 204 -3.68 17.51 9.02
C SER A 204 -2.15 17.43 8.99
N THR A 205 -1.53 16.65 9.89
CA THR A 205 -0.08 16.51 9.96
C THR A 205 0.41 15.51 8.91
N ARG A 206 1.43 15.89 8.15
CA ARG A 206 2.06 15.02 7.16
C ARG A 206 3.43 14.58 7.65
N LEU A 207 3.76 13.32 7.46
CA LEU A 207 5.07 12.81 7.86
C LEU A 207 6.22 13.49 7.09
N ASP A 208 5.96 13.90 5.86
CA ASP A 208 6.93 14.56 4.98
C ASP A 208 7.25 16.01 5.38
N ASP A 209 6.40 16.63 6.22
CA ASP A 209 6.63 17.98 6.77
C ASP A 209 7.65 17.99 7.94
N THR A 210 8.18 16.81 8.32
CA THR A 210 9.22 16.69 9.37
C THR A 210 10.52 17.37 8.91
N PRO A 211 11.07 18.33 9.68
CA PRO A 211 12.32 19.01 9.33
C PRO A 211 13.48 18.04 9.14
N ASN A 212 14.36 18.31 8.17
CA ASN A 212 15.56 17.51 7.86
C ASN A 212 15.31 16.04 7.49
N ARG A 213 14.07 15.68 7.14
CA ARG A 213 13.65 14.30 6.92
C ARG A 213 14.55 13.54 5.93
N SER A 214 14.93 14.15 4.80
CA SER A 214 15.81 13.52 3.80
C SER A 214 17.15 13.09 4.42
N ARG A 215 17.82 14.02 5.09
CA ARG A 215 19.10 13.78 5.75
C ARG A 215 19.00 12.71 6.84
N ASP A 216 17.91 12.73 7.61
CA ASP A 216 17.69 11.76 8.68
C ASP A 216 17.43 10.35 8.10
N LEU A 217 16.75 10.25 6.97
CA LEU A 217 16.54 8.98 6.28
C LEU A 217 17.85 8.44 5.69
N GLU A 218 18.63 9.29 5.02
CA GLU A 218 19.97 8.91 4.52
C GLU A 218 20.84 8.35 5.65
N ALA A 219 20.93 9.05 6.76
CA ALA A 219 21.76 8.65 7.90
C ALA A 219 21.32 7.34 8.58
N ARG A 220 20.07 6.91 8.39
CA ARG A 220 19.51 5.69 9.01
C ARG A 220 19.63 4.45 8.13
N THR A 221 19.98 4.60 6.86
CA THR A 221 20.06 3.46 5.92
C THR A 221 21.51 3.08 5.66
N PRO A 222 21.89 1.78 5.73
CA PRO A 222 23.22 1.33 5.36
C PRO A 222 23.66 1.72 3.95
N LEU A 223 22.70 1.85 3.01
CA LEU A 223 22.99 2.33 1.65
C LEU A 223 23.15 3.85 1.57
N ASN A 224 22.94 4.58 2.67
CA ASN A 224 23.03 6.04 2.75
C ASN A 224 22.13 6.74 1.73
N VAL A 225 20.90 6.29 1.60
CA VAL A 225 19.90 6.80 0.65
C VAL A 225 18.61 7.22 1.35
N ALA A 226 18.01 8.30 0.86
CA ALA A 226 16.63 8.67 1.17
C ALA A 226 15.76 8.28 -0.02
N LEU A 227 14.92 7.26 0.16
CA LEU A 227 14.10 6.69 -0.90
C LEU A 227 12.85 7.51 -1.15
N SER A 228 12.43 7.60 -2.40
CA SER A 228 11.17 8.18 -2.84
C SER A 228 10.08 7.13 -3.08
N ALA A 229 8.87 7.57 -3.35
CA ALA A 229 7.77 6.67 -3.68
C ALA A 229 8.05 5.82 -4.94
N GLU A 230 8.74 6.41 -5.92
CA GLU A 230 9.12 5.78 -7.19
C GLU A 230 10.10 4.62 -6.99
N ASP A 231 11.03 4.73 -6.03
CA ASP A 231 11.98 3.65 -5.71
C ASP A 231 11.29 2.39 -5.23
N HIS A 232 10.15 2.53 -4.54
CA HIS A 232 9.38 1.39 -4.03
C HIS A 232 8.49 0.75 -5.11
N ALA A 233 8.04 1.52 -6.11
CA ALA A 233 7.06 1.07 -7.10
C ALA A 233 7.53 -0.16 -7.88
N TRP A 234 8.82 -0.31 -8.15
CA TRP A 234 9.40 -1.44 -8.88
C TRP A 234 9.23 -2.78 -8.16
N SER A 235 9.20 -2.78 -6.82
CA SER A 235 8.90 -4.00 -6.06
C SER A 235 7.47 -4.48 -6.30
N PHE A 236 6.51 -3.55 -6.41
CA PHE A 236 5.13 -3.89 -6.76
C PHE A 236 5.01 -4.38 -8.20
N VAL A 237 5.70 -3.73 -9.16
CA VAL A 237 5.76 -4.18 -10.56
C VAL A 237 6.29 -5.61 -10.65
N PHE A 238 7.40 -5.92 -9.97
CA PHE A 238 7.97 -7.26 -9.96
C PHE A 238 6.99 -8.30 -9.40
N LEU A 239 6.39 -8.03 -8.24
CA LEU A 239 5.46 -8.96 -7.59
C LEU A 239 4.14 -9.15 -8.34
N ALA A 240 3.69 -8.15 -9.10
CA ALA A 240 2.53 -8.25 -9.98
C ALA A 240 2.82 -8.99 -11.29
N SER A 241 4.07 -9.06 -11.71
CA SER A 241 4.48 -9.66 -12.98
C SER A 241 4.62 -11.19 -12.91
N ASP A 242 4.66 -11.83 -14.09
CA ASP A 242 4.91 -13.27 -14.21
C ASP A 242 6.35 -13.66 -13.82
N ARG A 243 7.26 -12.66 -13.66
CA ARG A 243 8.63 -12.90 -13.19
C ARG A 243 8.69 -13.37 -11.75
N SER A 244 7.64 -13.11 -10.97
CA SER A 244 7.48 -13.58 -9.58
C SER A 244 6.52 -14.77 -9.43
N ARG A 245 6.28 -15.54 -10.50
CA ARG A 245 5.33 -16.67 -10.51
C ARG A 245 5.59 -17.75 -9.46
N GLY A 246 6.82 -17.85 -8.98
CA GLY A 246 7.23 -18.80 -7.92
C GLY A 246 7.26 -18.20 -6.52
N ILE A 247 6.72 -16.97 -6.32
CA ILE A 247 6.80 -16.24 -5.05
C ILE A 247 5.38 -15.99 -4.53
N THR A 248 5.09 -16.48 -3.33
CA THR A 248 3.86 -16.19 -2.59
C THR A 248 4.15 -16.26 -1.08
N GLY A 249 3.52 -15.41 -0.29
CA GLY A 249 3.72 -15.32 1.15
C GLY A 249 4.98 -14.56 1.59
N GLU A 250 5.67 -13.94 0.65
CA GLU A 250 6.95 -13.25 0.88
C GLU A 250 6.80 -11.72 0.86
N SER A 251 7.78 -11.04 1.47
CA SER A 251 7.85 -9.59 1.51
C SER A 251 9.18 -9.09 0.94
N ILE A 252 9.12 -8.13 0.03
CA ILE A 252 10.29 -7.42 -0.46
C ILE A 252 10.50 -6.15 0.36
N HIS A 253 11.73 -5.88 0.77
CA HIS A 253 12.11 -4.76 1.62
C HIS A 253 12.92 -3.70 0.85
N PRO A 254 12.28 -2.78 0.11
CA PRO A 254 12.99 -1.65 -0.49
C PRO A 254 13.20 -0.56 0.57
N ASP A 255 14.09 -0.81 1.53
CA ASP A 255 14.26 0.00 2.72
C ASP A 255 15.69 0.57 2.88
N GLY A 256 16.55 0.39 1.86
CA GLY A 256 17.95 0.82 1.92
C GLY A 256 18.79 0.07 2.96
N GLY A 257 18.32 -1.10 3.41
CA GLY A 257 18.96 -1.88 4.47
C GLY A 257 18.61 -1.40 5.88
N PHE A 258 17.56 -0.59 6.01
CA PHE A 258 17.12 0.00 7.28
C PHE A 258 16.92 -1.01 8.42
N GLY A 259 16.49 -2.23 8.08
CA GLY A 259 16.32 -3.32 9.03
C GLY A 259 17.63 -3.89 9.59
N LEU A 260 18.74 -3.68 8.90
CA LEU A 260 20.06 -4.18 9.34
C LEU A 260 20.73 -3.29 10.40
N GLY A 261 20.19 -2.10 10.65
CA GLY A 261 20.77 -1.09 11.52
C GLY A 261 21.80 -0.22 10.79
N ALA A 262 22.00 1.01 11.30
CA ALA A 262 23.05 1.89 10.79
C ALA A 262 24.45 1.27 11.05
N GLN A 263 25.37 1.44 10.11
CA GLN A 263 26.78 1.14 10.36
C GLN A 263 27.31 2.14 11.38
N SER A 264 27.98 1.65 12.42
CA SER A 264 28.61 2.44 13.48
C SER A 264 29.83 3.19 12.95
#